data_186828c01b5354e4eec8ecd199252944
#
_entry.id   186828c01b5354e4eec8ecd199252944
#
_cell.length_a   1.000
_cell.length_b   1.000
_cell.length_c   1.000
_cell.angle_alpha   90.00
_cell.angle_beta   90.00
_cell.angle_gamma   90.00
#
_symmetry.space_group_name_H-M   'P 1'
#
loop_
_entity.id
_entity.type
_entity.pdbx_description
1 polymer ?
#
loop_
_entity_poly.entity_id
_entity_poly.type
_entity_poly.pdbx_seq_one_letter_code
_entity_poly.pdbx_strand_id
1 'polypeptide(L)'
;MSSDDHQRIEKRVTINKEFESFDAFVHEYVTNVSRSGVFIRSKDPLPVGTKVDLKFTVIMDEVEVIEGTGEVVRVQEDPPGMGVAFTTLTKYSEDLLVRLLTLHGAVRS
;
A
#
# COMPACT_ATOMS: atom_id res chain seq x y z
N MET A 1 -29.73 0.81 -17.32
CA MET A 1 -29.24 0.74 -17.11
C MET A 1 -28.61 0.16 -16.55
N SER A 2 -28.46 -0.23 -16.51
CA SER A 2 -27.99 -0.98 -15.85
C SER A 2 -26.59 -1.09 -15.74
N SER A 3 -25.79 -0.88 -16.61
CA SER A 3 -24.36 -0.94 -16.54
C SER A 3 -23.86 -0.09 -15.41
N ASP A 4 -24.63 0.81 -14.97
CA ASP A 4 -24.22 1.63 -13.87
C ASP A 4 -23.97 0.84 -12.63
N ASP A 5 -24.63 -0.27 -12.50
CA ASP A 5 -24.48 -1.06 -11.32
C ASP A 5 -23.07 -1.54 -11.16
N HIS A 6 -22.41 -1.81 -12.27
CA HIS A 6 -21.06 -2.32 -12.20
C HIS A 6 -20.11 -1.29 -11.67
N GLN A 7 -20.26 -0.04 -12.09
CA GLN A 7 -19.35 0.97 -11.63
C GLN A 7 -19.48 1.19 -10.15
N ARG A 8 -20.69 1.14 -9.66
CA ARG A 8 -20.88 1.37 -8.24
C ARG A 8 -20.20 0.31 -7.42
N ILE A 9 -20.29 -0.92 -7.90
CA ILE A 9 -19.69 -2.02 -7.17
C ILE A 9 -18.19 -1.94 -7.15
N GLU A 10 -17.64 -1.45 -8.23
CA GLU A 10 -16.20 -1.46 -8.40
C GLU A 10 -15.53 -0.16 -7.99
N LYS A 11 -16.21 0.62 -7.19
CA LYS A 11 -15.63 1.86 -6.74
C LYS A 11 -14.32 1.60 -6.00
N ARG A 12 -13.28 2.27 -6.42
CA ARG A 12 -11.95 2.08 -5.84
C ARG A 12 -11.41 3.43 -5.39
N VAL A 13 -10.58 3.39 -4.38
CA VAL A 13 -9.90 4.59 -3.88
C VAL A 13 -8.43 4.48 -4.26
N THR A 14 -7.90 5.54 -4.81
CA THR A 14 -6.49 5.58 -5.20
C THR A 14 -5.67 6.16 -4.07
N ILE A 15 -4.63 5.44 -3.68
CA ILE A 15 -3.66 5.90 -2.70
C ILE A 15 -2.36 6.11 -3.44
N ASN A 16 -1.99 7.37 -3.63
CA ASN A 16 -0.85 7.75 -4.46
C ASN A 16 0.02 8.70 -3.65
N LYS A 17 1.19 8.22 -3.24
CA LYS A 17 2.08 8.99 -2.37
C LYS A 17 3.50 8.95 -2.90
N GLU A 18 4.22 10.03 -2.66
CA GLU A 18 5.61 10.14 -3.05
C GLU A 18 6.46 10.35 -1.81
N PHE A 19 7.58 9.67 -1.75
CA PHE A 19 8.48 9.73 -0.59
C PHE A 19 9.91 10.00 -1.05
N GLU A 20 10.60 10.84 -0.29
CA GLU A 20 11.95 11.24 -0.65
C GLU A 20 12.98 10.14 -0.45
N SER A 21 12.64 9.14 0.32
CA SER A 21 13.54 8.03 0.56
C SER A 21 12.72 6.84 1.06
N PHE A 22 13.34 5.68 1.07
CA PHE A 22 12.67 4.52 1.61
C PHE A 22 12.45 4.66 3.11
N ASP A 23 13.40 5.31 3.80
CA ASP A 23 13.23 5.53 5.23
C ASP A 23 12.01 6.39 5.50
N ALA A 24 11.80 7.44 4.73
CA ALA A 24 10.62 8.28 4.89
C ALA A 24 9.35 7.46 4.64
N PHE A 25 9.39 6.61 3.63
CA PHE A 25 8.25 5.76 3.30
C PHE A 25 7.87 4.89 4.51
N VAL A 26 8.86 4.23 5.09
CA VAL A 26 8.61 3.32 6.22
C VAL A 26 8.25 4.08 7.48
N HIS A 27 8.97 5.16 7.77
CA HIS A 27 8.77 5.84 9.05
C HIS A 27 7.55 6.72 9.09
N GLU A 28 7.19 7.32 7.96
CA GLU A 28 6.15 8.33 7.98
C GLU A 28 4.79 7.80 7.59
N TYR A 29 4.75 6.73 6.86
CA TYR A 29 3.47 6.33 6.29
C TYR A 29 3.15 4.85 6.46
N VAL A 30 4.13 4.01 6.30
CA VAL A 30 3.92 2.57 6.24
C VAL A 30 4.68 1.87 7.35
N THR A 31 4.02 0.95 8.03
CA THR A 31 4.67 0.05 8.97
C THR A 31 4.30 -1.36 8.55
N ASN A 32 5.10 -2.32 8.98
CA ASN A 32 4.79 -3.73 8.76
C ASN A 32 4.52 -4.05 7.30
N VAL A 33 5.45 -3.62 6.44
CA VAL A 33 5.38 -3.98 5.04
C VAL A 33 5.79 -5.43 4.89
N SER A 34 5.04 -6.17 4.10
CA SER A 34 5.36 -7.56 3.83
C SER A 34 4.91 -7.88 2.41
N ARG A 35 5.14 -9.12 2.00
CA ARG A 35 4.73 -9.54 0.66
C ARG A 35 3.23 -9.67 0.55
N SER A 36 2.53 -9.86 1.65
CA SER A 36 1.09 -10.06 1.60
C SER A 36 0.30 -8.81 1.86
N GLY A 37 0.91 -7.78 2.43
CA GLY A 37 0.17 -6.57 2.73
C GLY A 37 1.00 -5.52 3.40
N VAL A 38 0.34 -4.46 3.80
CA VAL A 38 1.00 -3.31 4.36
C VAL A 38 0.06 -2.65 5.37
N PHE A 39 0.63 -2.10 6.44
CA PHE A 39 -0.15 -1.28 7.35
C PHE A 39 0.16 0.18 7.04
N ILE A 40 -0.87 0.95 6.74
CA ILE A 40 -0.75 2.33 6.32
C ILE A 40 -1.28 3.22 7.45
N ARG A 41 -0.43 4.12 7.91
CA ARG A 41 -0.85 5.07 8.95
C ARG A 41 -1.79 6.09 8.33
N SER A 42 -2.90 6.35 9.00
CA SER A 42 -3.88 7.29 8.50
C SER A 42 -4.76 7.75 9.63
N LYS A 43 -5.01 9.04 9.70
CA LYS A 43 -5.94 9.57 10.67
C LYS A 43 -7.38 9.22 10.32
N ASP A 44 -7.63 9.01 9.03
CA ASP A 44 -8.97 8.67 8.55
C ASP A 44 -8.90 7.40 7.74
N PRO A 45 -8.72 6.25 8.39
CA PRO A 45 -8.61 5.02 7.63
C PRO A 45 -9.90 4.71 6.89
N LEU A 46 -9.74 4.09 5.74
CA LEU A 46 -10.88 3.68 4.95
C LEU A 46 -11.54 2.46 5.59
N PRO A 47 -12.84 2.30 5.38
CA PRO A 47 -13.53 1.15 5.99
C PRO A 47 -13.04 -0.18 5.45
N VAL A 48 -13.16 -1.19 6.28
CA VAL A 48 -12.85 -2.55 5.87
C VAL A 48 -13.69 -2.91 4.65
N GLY A 49 -13.06 -3.53 3.67
CA GLY A 49 -13.72 -3.90 2.43
C GLY A 49 -13.47 -2.94 1.29
N THR A 50 -12.89 -1.78 1.58
CA THR A 50 -12.62 -0.80 0.54
C THR A 50 -11.53 -1.34 -0.40
N LYS A 51 -11.79 -1.25 -1.69
CA LYS A 51 -10.82 -1.62 -2.71
C LYS A 51 -9.92 -0.42 -2.98
N VAL A 52 -8.63 -0.65 -3.06
CA VAL A 52 -7.69 0.44 -3.25
C VAL A 52 -6.72 0.13 -4.38
N ASP A 53 -6.33 1.19 -5.06
CA ASP A 53 -5.23 1.15 -6.01
C ASP A 53 -4.07 1.86 -5.34
N LEU A 54 -2.94 1.19 -5.27
CA LEU A 54 -1.78 1.68 -4.54
C LEU A 54 -0.67 2.08 -5.50
N LYS A 55 -0.11 3.25 -5.28
CA LYS A 55 1.04 3.68 -6.04
C LYS A 55 1.93 4.49 -5.12
N PHE A 56 3.05 3.90 -4.73
CA PHE A 56 4.02 4.57 -3.87
C PHE A 56 5.27 4.84 -4.69
N THR A 57 5.64 6.10 -4.80
CA THR A 57 6.84 6.52 -5.50
C THR A 57 7.89 6.82 -4.46
N VAL A 58 9.00 6.13 -4.53
CA VAL A 58 10.08 6.28 -3.55
C VAL A 58 11.32 6.76 -4.32
N ILE A 59 11.83 7.90 -3.91
CA ILE A 59 12.97 8.51 -4.58
C ILE A 59 14.23 8.07 -3.86
N MET A 60 15.10 7.41 -4.61
CA MET A 60 16.38 6.95 -4.09
C MET A 60 17.43 7.39 -5.13
N ASP A 61 18.37 6.54 -5.45
CA ASP A 61 19.27 6.87 -6.56
C ASP A 61 18.47 7.03 -7.83
N GLU A 62 17.44 6.19 -7.96
CA GLU A 62 16.50 6.28 -9.05
C GLU A 62 15.10 6.36 -8.46
N VAL A 63 14.15 6.80 -9.27
CA VAL A 63 12.78 6.82 -8.84
C VAL A 63 12.22 5.41 -8.99
N GLU A 64 11.71 4.88 -7.89
CA GLU A 64 11.13 3.53 -7.89
C GLU A 64 9.65 3.63 -7.58
N VAL A 65 8.86 2.80 -8.22
CA VAL A 65 7.41 2.84 -8.04
C VAL A 65 6.91 1.46 -7.63
N ILE A 66 6.15 1.43 -6.55
CA ILE A 66 5.50 0.22 -6.08
C ILE A 66 4.03 0.35 -6.39
N GLU A 67 3.51 -0.52 -7.23
CA GLU A 67 2.14 -0.44 -7.69
C GLU A 67 1.40 -1.75 -7.49
N GLY A 68 0.14 -1.63 -7.13
CA GLY A 68 -0.69 -2.79 -7.00
C GLY A 68 -2.10 -2.42 -6.61
N THR A 69 -2.89 -3.42 -6.32
CA THR A 69 -4.23 -3.23 -5.81
C THR A 69 -4.35 -4.00 -4.51
N GLY A 70 -5.31 -3.57 -3.71
CA GLY A 70 -5.51 -4.23 -2.43
C GLY A 70 -6.89 -3.98 -1.89
N GLU A 71 -7.08 -4.46 -0.69
CA GLU A 71 -8.34 -4.30 0.00
C GLU A 71 -8.06 -4.05 1.47
N VAL A 72 -8.78 -3.10 2.06
CA VAL A 72 -8.66 -2.84 3.48
C VAL A 72 -9.27 -3.99 4.23
N VAL A 73 -8.48 -4.66 5.06
CA VAL A 73 -8.94 -5.83 5.80
C VAL A 73 -9.00 -5.58 7.30
N ARG A 74 -8.46 -4.46 7.76
CA ARG A 74 -8.42 -4.18 9.17
C ARG A 74 -8.28 -2.67 9.38
N VAL A 75 -8.92 -2.16 10.40
CA VAL A 75 -8.78 -0.77 10.79
C VAL A 75 -8.35 -0.74 12.25
N GLN A 76 -7.44 0.15 12.57
CA GLN A 76 -6.89 0.26 13.89
C GLN A 76 -6.97 1.71 14.35
N GLU A 77 -7.24 1.92 15.62
CA GLU A 77 -7.39 3.29 16.13
C GLU A 77 -6.16 3.82 16.83
N ASP A 78 -5.30 2.96 17.34
CA ASP A 78 -4.17 3.42 18.12
C ASP A 78 -2.97 2.51 17.90
N PRO A 79 -2.02 2.93 17.11
CA PRO A 79 -2.03 4.15 16.30
C PRO A 79 -3.02 4.04 15.16
N PRO A 80 -3.53 5.16 14.69
CA PRO A 80 -4.56 5.10 13.65
C PRO A 80 -3.99 4.65 12.31
N GLY A 81 -4.74 3.79 11.66
CA GLY A 81 -4.31 3.29 10.38
C GLY A 81 -5.15 2.13 9.91
N MET A 82 -4.72 1.55 8.81
CA MET A 82 -5.46 0.44 8.21
C MET A 82 -4.51 -0.60 7.65
N GLY A 83 -4.90 -1.85 7.79
CA GLY A 83 -4.19 -2.94 7.17
C GLY A 83 -4.77 -3.20 5.80
N VAL A 84 -3.91 -3.24 4.80
CA VAL A 84 -4.32 -3.46 3.42
C VAL A 84 -3.66 -4.75 2.94
N ALA A 85 -4.48 -5.68 2.50
CA ALA A 85 -3.97 -6.91 1.92
C ALA A 85 -3.81 -6.69 0.43
N PHE A 86 -2.67 -7.09 -0.12
CA PHE A 86 -2.45 -6.95 -1.55
C PHE A 86 -3.31 -7.97 -2.29
N THR A 87 -4.06 -7.48 -3.26
CA THR A 87 -4.79 -8.35 -4.16
C THR A 87 -3.92 -8.68 -5.36
N THR A 88 -3.26 -7.68 -5.90
CA THR A 88 -2.29 -7.88 -6.96
C THR A 88 -1.14 -6.91 -6.75
N LEU A 89 0.04 -7.33 -7.17
CA LEU A 89 1.22 -6.47 -7.28
C LEU A 89 1.82 -6.77 -8.63
N THR A 90 2.36 -5.75 -9.29
CA THR A 90 3.13 -6.05 -10.49
C THR A 90 4.34 -6.87 -10.08
N LYS A 91 4.82 -7.69 -11.00
CA LYS A 91 5.99 -8.50 -10.71
C LYS A 91 7.17 -7.62 -10.33
N TYR A 92 7.32 -6.52 -11.03
CA TYR A 92 8.39 -5.57 -10.73
C TYR A 92 8.25 -5.04 -9.31
N SER A 93 7.04 -4.66 -8.91
CA SER A 93 6.81 -4.11 -7.59
C SER A 93 7.06 -5.14 -6.51
N GLU A 94 6.67 -6.37 -6.74
CA GLU A 94 6.89 -7.43 -5.78
C GLU A 94 8.38 -7.64 -5.55
N ASP A 95 9.14 -7.74 -6.64
CA ASP A 95 10.57 -7.93 -6.54
C ASP A 95 11.26 -6.74 -5.89
N LEU A 96 10.82 -5.55 -6.25
CA LEU A 96 11.38 -4.33 -5.69
C LEU A 96 11.14 -4.26 -4.20
N LEU A 97 9.92 -4.55 -3.78
CA LEU A 97 9.57 -4.49 -2.37
C LEU A 97 10.42 -5.43 -1.55
N VAL A 98 10.59 -6.67 -2.02
CA VAL A 98 11.41 -7.63 -1.31
C VAL A 98 12.85 -7.13 -1.21
N ARG A 99 13.37 -6.59 -2.32
CA ARG A 99 14.75 -6.10 -2.34
C ARG A 99 14.94 -4.94 -1.37
N LEU A 100 14.00 -4.00 -1.37
CA LEU A 100 14.10 -2.84 -0.49
C LEU A 100 14.03 -3.24 0.97
N LEU A 101 13.10 -4.12 1.30
CA LEU A 101 12.94 -4.55 2.67
C LEU A 101 14.19 -5.30 3.15
N THR A 102 14.75 -6.10 2.28
CA THR A 102 15.97 -6.83 2.62
C THR A 102 17.13 -5.89 2.88
N LEU A 103 17.29 -4.88 2.00
CA LEU A 103 18.40 -3.94 2.14
C LEU A 103 18.31 -3.15 3.43
N HIS A 104 17.11 -2.85 3.86
CA HIS A 104 16.92 -2.05 5.06
C HIS A 104 16.75 -2.90 6.31
N GLY A 105 16.85 -4.19 6.19
CA GLY A 105 16.70 -5.06 7.33
C GLY A 105 15.30 -5.06 7.91
N ALA A 106 14.33 -4.63 7.14
CA ALA A 106 12.95 -4.56 7.62
C ALA A 106 12.23 -5.88 7.51
N VAL A 107 12.75 -6.79 6.70
CA VAL A 107 12.15 -8.10 6.54
C VAL A 107 12.62 -8.99 7.66
N ARG A 108 11.70 -9.63 8.32
CA ARG A 108 12.02 -10.63 9.34
C ARG A 108 11.44 -11.94 8.89
N SER A 109 12.23 -12.93 8.93
CA SER A 109 11.76 -14.25 8.54
C SER A 109 10.91 -14.87 9.61
#